data_1dfe67b97b4f4d618351170626140b1b
#
_entry.id   1dfe67b97b4f4d618351170626140b1b
#
_cell.length_a   1.000
_cell.length_b   1.000
_cell.length_c   1.000
_cell.angle_alpha   90.00
_cell.angle_beta   90.00
_cell.angle_gamma   90.00
#
_symmetry.space_group_name_H-M   'P 1'
#
loop_
_entity.id
_entity.type
_entity.pdbx_description
1 polymer ?
#
loop_
_entity_poly.entity_id
_entity_poly.type
_entity_poly.pdbx_seq_one_letter_code
_entity_poly.pdbx_strand_id
1 'polypeptide(L)'
;MNDRDGGLSGRVATPTDVADRAVLARVADGELDALQDLYDRYRTMAYSIALRITADAALAEDVVQDAFLGAWRNAARYIEGRGSVKTWLLSIVHHRAVDAVRRRRPTTELPDAEMPPPATLTLPDIWGEVAGNLDRAEIASALATLSDVQREAIELAYFGGLTQVEIADRTGAPLGTVKSRIRLGLLAMRAALVGEAVEGGPP
;
A
#
# COMPACT_ATOMS: atom_id res chain seq x y z
N MET A 1 3.77 27.25 31.52
CA MET A 1 4.78 27.27 30.43
C MET A 1 5.13 25.83 30.14
N ASN A 2 4.35 25.22 29.27
CA ASN A 2 4.37 23.77 28.99
C ASN A 2 4.66 23.60 27.50
N ASP A 3 5.93 23.51 27.18
CA ASP A 3 6.43 23.10 25.87
C ASP A 3 6.13 21.61 25.68
N ARG A 4 5.14 21.31 24.87
CA ARG A 4 4.93 19.98 24.29
C ARG A 4 5.37 20.03 22.84
N ASP A 5 6.66 20.04 22.66
CA ASP A 5 7.27 19.80 21.36
C ASP A 5 7.17 18.28 21.08
N GLY A 6 6.10 17.90 20.40
CA GLY A 6 5.90 16.55 19.90
C GLY A 6 6.82 16.32 18.70
N GLY A 7 8.02 15.81 18.98
CA GLY A 7 9.00 15.45 17.96
C GLY A 7 8.43 14.45 16.96
N LEU A 8 8.03 14.92 15.79
CA LEU A 8 7.94 14.11 14.60
C LEU A 8 9.36 13.67 14.27
N SER A 9 9.70 12.43 14.62
CA SER A 9 10.96 11.78 14.23
C SER A 9 11.03 11.76 12.70
N GLY A 10 11.64 12.79 12.14
CA GLY A 10 11.86 12.93 10.71
C GLY A 10 12.76 11.78 10.25
N ARG A 11 12.20 10.86 9.51
CA ARG A 11 12.94 9.80 8.81
C ARG A 11 13.97 10.47 7.91
N VAL A 12 15.25 10.21 8.12
CA VAL A 12 16.31 10.70 7.24
C VAL A 12 16.08 10.09 5.86
N ALA A 13 15.84 10.94 4.85
CA ALA A 13 15.63 10.50 3.48
C ALA A 13 16.88 9.78 2.98
N THR A 14 16.71 8.60 2.40
CA THR A 14 17.83 7.87 1.78
C THR A 14 18.29 8.60 0.52
N PRO A 15 19.56 8.39 0.07
CA PRO A 15 20.02 8.95 -1.20
C PRO A 15 19.11 8.59 -2.38
N THR A 16 18.52 7.41 -2.36
CA THR A 16 17.54 6.95 -3.37
C THR A 16 16.25 7.77 -3.32
N ASP A 17 15.74 8.07 -2.11
CA ASP A 17 14.51 8.87 -1.97
C ASP A 17 14.71 10.30 -2.50
N VAL A 18 15.89 10.88 -2.29
CA VAL A 18 16.22 12.21 -2.81
C VAL A 18 16.26 12.18 -4.35
N ALA A 19 16.94 11.18 -4.93
CA ALA A 19 17.03 11.02 -6.37
C ALA A 19 15.65 10.80 -7.01
N ASP A 20 14.79 9.99 -6.40
CA ASP A 20 13.44 9.71 -6.89
C ASP A 20 12.54 10.94 -6.83
N ARG A 21 12.66 11.80 -5.81
CA ARG A 21 11.94 13.07 -5.74
C ARG A 21 12.33 14.01 -6.85
N ALA A 22 13.63 14.11 -7.15
CA ALA A 22 14.12 14.91 -8.25
C ALA A 22 13.55 14.42 -9.60
N VAL A 23 13.50 13.11 -9.82
CA VAL A 23 12.89 12.52 -11.01
C VAL A 23 11.38 12.80 -11.04
N LEU A 24 10.67 12.63 -9.93
CA LEU A 24 9.22 12.86 -9.87
C LEU A 24 8.85 14.33 -10.10
N ALA A 25 9.68 15.28 -9.63
CA ALA A 25 9.49 16.70 -9.92
C ALA A 25 9.56 16.98 -11.43
N ARG A 26 10.53 16.41 -12.14
CA ARG A 26 10.64 16.51 -13.61
C ARG A 26 9.43 15.84 -14.31
N VAL A 27 8.94 14.72 -13.78
CA VAL A 27 7.68 14.11 -14.27
C VAL A 27 6.51 15.07 -14.12
N ALA A 28 6.42 15.78 -12.98
CA ALA A 28 5.36 16.78 -12.74
C ALA A 28 5.46 17.97 -13.70
N ASP A 29 6.67 18.33 -14.15
CA ASP A 29 6.94 19.37 -15.15
C ASP A 29 6.69 18.90 -16.60
N GLY A 30 6.31 17.62 -16.79
CA GLY A 30 5.95 17.07 -18.09
C GLY A 30 7.13 16.51 -18.90
N GLU A 31 8.25 16.18 -18.28
CA GLU A 31 9.39 15.58 -18.95
C GLU A 31 9.22 14.07 -19.16
N LEU A 32 9.07 13.64 -20.42
CA LEU A 32 8.88 12.23 -20.78
C LEU A 32 10.06 11.34 -20.39
N ASP A 33 11.28 11.86 -20.52
CA ASP A 33 12.50 11.12 -20.14
C ASP A 33 12.53 10.80 -18.64
N ALA A 34 12.01 11.70 -17.82
CA ALA A 34 11.89 11.47 -16.38
C ALA A 34 10.84 10.37 -16.05
N LEU A 35 9.76 10.30 -16.83
CA LEU A 35 8.81 9.18 -16.70
C LEU A 35 9.47 7.86 -17.09
N GLN A 36 10.28 7.83 -18.14
CA GLN A 36 11.05 6.67 -18.55
C GLN A 36 12.03 6.23 -17.45
N ASP A 37 12.75 7.17 -16.82
CA ASP A 37 13.64 6.89 -15.70
C ASP A 37 12.89 6.23 -14.53
N LEU A 38 11.70 6.74 -14.20
CA LEU A 38 10.85 6.18 -13.14
C LEU A 38 10.35 4.77 -13.51
N TYR A 39 9.95 4.58 -14.78
CA TYR A 39 9.52 3.29 -15.30
C TYR A 39 10.62 2.24 -15.21
N ASP A 40 11.82 2.55 -15.68
CA ASP A 40 12.94 1.60 -15.69
C ASP A 40 13.36 1.17 -14.28
N ARG A 41 13.25 2.08 -13.30
CA ARG A 41 13.54 1.76 -11.90
C ARG A 41 12.52 0.83 -11.27
N TYR A 42 11.24 1.03 -11.56
CA TYR A 42 10.16 0.42 -10.77
C TYR A 42 9.31 -0.61 -11.51
N ARG A 43 9.42 -0.74 -12.85
CA ARG A 43 8.58 -1.64 -13.66
C ARG A 43 8.58 -3.09 -13.16
N THR A 44 9.74 -3.63 -12.82
CA THR A 44 9.86 -5.03 -12.37
C THR A 44 9.11 -5.25 -11.06
N MET A 45 9.24 -4.33 -10.11
CA MET A 45 8.54 -4.39 -8.83
C MET A 45 7.04 -4.17 -9.00
N ALA A 46 6.65 -3.18 -9.81
CA ALA A 46 5.27 -2.88 -10.16
C ALA A 46 4.59 -4.10 -10.80
N TYR A 47 5.25 -4.73 -11.78
CA TYR A 47 4.75 -5.92 -12.43
C TYR A 47 4.61 -7.10 -11.47
N SER A 48 5.59 -7.32 -10.58
CA SER A 48 5.52 -8.39 -9.59
C SER A 48 4.33 -8.24 -8.64
N ILE A 49 4.03 -7.01 -8.21
CA ILE A 49 2.86 -6.70 -7.38
C ILE A 49 1.58 -6.92 -8.16
N ALA A 50 1.49 -6.35 -9.38
CA ALA A 50 0.32 -6.50 -10.24
C ALA A 50 0.02 -7.97 -10.53
N LEU A 51 1.03 -8.75 -10.94
CA LEU A 51 0.89 -10.17 -11.23
C LEU A 51 0.44 -10.99 -10.01
N ARG A 52 0.95 -10.68 -8.82
CA ARG A 52 0.54 -11.35 -7.58
C ARG A 52 -0.94 -11.11 -7.24
N ILE A 53 -1.47 -9.94 -7.56
CA ILE A 53 -2.87 -9.58 -7.28
C ILE A 53 -3.80 -10.10 -8.38
N THR A 54 -3.41 -9.92 -9.65
CA THR A 54 -4.26 -10.27 -10.80
C THR A 54 -4.24 -11.75 -11.14
N ALA A 55 -3.14 -12.44 -10.83
CA ALA A 55 -2.84 -13.81 -11.26
C ALA A 55 -2.93 -14.01 -12.81
N ASP A 56 -2.79 -12.93 -13.58
CA ASP A 56 -2.94 -12.89 -15.04
C ASP A 56 -1.87 -11.94 -15.61
N ALA A 57 -0.99 -12.45 -16.45
CA ALA A 57 0.17 -11.71 -16.97
C ALA A 57 -0.24 -10.52 -17.84
N ALA A 58 -1.22 -10.70 -18.73
CA ALA A 58 -1.68 -9.65 -19.61
C ALA A 58 -2.36 -8.53 -18.80
N LEU A 59 -3.20 -8.88 -17.84
CA LEU A 59 -3.82 -7.91 -16.95
C LEU A 59 -2.80 -7.18 -16.07
N ALA A 60 -1.74 -7.88 -15.65
CA ALA A 60 -0.67 -7.24 -14.87
C ALA A 60 0.09 -6.20 -15.70
N GLU A 61 0.33 -6.47 -16.99
CA GLU A 61 0.95 -5.50 -17.91
C GLU A 61 0.08 -4.27 -18.09
N ASP A 62 -1.23 -4.46 -18.35
CA ASP A 62 -2.19 -3.37 -18.47
C ASP A 62 -2.24 -2.51 -17.20
N VAL A 63 -2.27 -3.15 -16.03
CA VAL A 63 -2.25 -2.48 -14.72
C VAL A 63 -0.99 -1.63 -14.55
N VAL A 64 0.18 -2.16 -14.91
CA VAL A 64 1.45 -1.40 -14.82
C VAL A 64 1.42 -0.18 -15.73
N GLN A 65 1.00 -0.33 -16.99
CA GLN A 65 0.88 0.79 -17.92
C GLN A 65 -0.07 1.87 -17.38
N ASP A 66 -1.26 1.47 -16.94
CA ASP A 66 -2.26 2.37 -16.36
C ASP A 66 -1.75 3.07 -15.09
N ALA A 67 -0.96 2.37 -14.26
CA ALA A 67 -0.40 2.93 -13.04
C ALA A 67 0.65 4.02 -13.34
N PHE A 68 1.55 3.79 -14.29
CA PHE A 68 2.54 4.79 -14.69
C PHE A 68 1.91 6.00 -15.39
N LEU A 69 0.88 5.79 -16.23
CA LEU A 69 0.08 6.89 -16.77
C LEU A 69 -0.67 7.66 -15.68
N GLY A 70 -1.15 6.94 -14.66
CA GLY A 70 -1.75 7.54 -13.46
C GLY A 70 -0.74 8.36 -12.65
N ALA A 71 0.47 7.86 -12.49
CA ALA A 71 1.57 8.56 -11.82
C ALA A 71 1.95 9.85 -12.59
N TRP A 72 2.07 9.78 -13.91
CA TRP A 72 2.28 10.94 -14.77
C TRP A 72 1.25 12.05 -14.52
N ARG A 73 -0.04 11.71 -14.57
CA ARG A 73 -1.13 12.68 -14.38
C ARG A 73 -1.22 13.26 -12.98
N ASN A 74 -0.69 12.57 -11.98
CA ASN A 74 -0.82 12.92 -10.57
C ASN A 74 0.52 13.24 -9.89
N ALA A 75 1.63 13.33 -10.62
CA ALA A 75 2.95 13.59 -10.06
C ALA A 75 2.97 14.87 -9.20
N ALA A 76 2.31 15.94 -9.65
CA ALA A 76 2.17 17.19 -8.92
C ALA A 76 1.37 17.09 -7.59
N ARG A 77 0.64 15.99 -7.37
CA ARG A 77 -0.10 15.73 -6.11
C ARG A 77 0.69 14.95 -5.07
N TYR A 78 1.89 14.52 -5.42
CA TYR A 78 2.77 13.88 -4.45
C TYR A 78 3.11 14.84 -3.32
N ILE A 79 2.94 14.40 -2.08
CA ILE A 79 3.23 15.19 -0.88
C ILE A 79 4.45 14.59 -0.20
N GLU A 80 5.54 15.34 -0.18
CA GLU A 80 6.72 14.99 0.59
C GLU A 80 6.36 14.86 2.08
N GLY A 81 6.89 13.80 2.73
CA GLY A 81 6.57 13.50 4.12
C GLY A 81 5.43 12.50 4.34
N ARG A 82 4.63 12.17 3.29
CA ARG A 82 3.62 11.09 3.34
C ARG A 82 4.12 9.75 2.83
N GLY A 83 5.41 9.59 2.65
CA GLY A 83 6.04 8.37 2.15
C GLY A 83 7.00 8.63 1.01
N SER A 84 7.80 7.62 0.62
CA SER A 84 8.72 7.72 -0.51
C SER A 84 7.98 7.73 -1.86
N VAL A 85 8.64 8.21 -2.92
CA VAL A 85 8.11 8.15 -4.30
C VAL A 85 7.81 6.70 -4.71
N LYS A 86 8.71 5.78 -4.37
CA LYS A 86 8.52 4.33 -4.56
C LYS A 86 7.19 3.85 -3.95
N THR A 87 6.97 4.19 -2.69
CA THR A 87 5.78 3.86 -1.93
C THR A 87 4.51 4.39 -2.58
N TRP A 88 4.51 5.68 -2.93
CA TRP A 88 3.39 6.33 -3.59
C TRP A 88 3.07 5.68 -4.94
N LEU A 89 4.08 5.39 -5.75
CA LEU A 89 3.91 4.72 -7.04
C LEU A 89 3.35 3.30 -6.88
N LEU A 90 3.93 2.51 -5.97
CA LEU A 90 3.47 1.14 -5.74
C LEU A 90 2.06 1.07 -5.15
N SER A 91 1.63 2.10 -4.40
CA SER A 91 0.24 2.20 -3.96
C SER A 91 -0.73 2.41 -5.14
N ILE A 92 -0.33 3.19 -6.15
CA ILE A 92 -1.11 3.36 -7.39
C ILE A 92 -1.25 2.02 -8.11
N VAL A 93 -0.13 1.28 -8.24
CA VAL A 93 -0.13 -0.07 -8.87
C VAL A 93 -1.08 -1.01 -8.13
N HIS A 94 -0.97 -1.07 -6.82
CA HIS A 94 -1.82 -1.91 -5.98
C HIS A 94 -3.32 -1.61 -6.19
N HIS A 95 -3.72 -0.34 -6.09
CA HIS A 95 -5.10 0.06 -6.30
C HIS A 95 -5.61 -0.32 -7.68
N ARG A 96 -4.81 -0.07 -8.72
CA ARG A 96 -5.18 -0.43 -10.10
C ARG A 96 -5.35 -1.94 -10.27
N ALA A 97 -4.47 -2.75 -9.65
CA ALA A 97 -4.56 -4.21 -9.70
C ALA A 97 -5.84 -4.72 -9.01
N VAL A 98 -6.13 -4.21 -7.80
CA VAL A 98 -7.35 -4.57 -7.06
C VAL A 98 -8.61 -4.18 -7.84
N ASP A 99 -8.64 -2.97 -8.39
CA ASP A 99 -9.77 -2.49 -9.21
C ASP A 99 -9.95 -3.34 -10.48
N ALA A 100 -8.86 -3.76 -11.10
CA ALA A 100 -8.90 -4.62 -12.29
C ALA A 100 -9.49 -6.01 -11.97
N VAL A 101 -9.09 -6.61 -10.83
CA VAL A 101 -9.65 -7.88 -10.35
C VAL A 101 -11.12 -7.74 -10.00
N ARG A 102 -11.50 -6.66 -9.30
CA ARG A 102 -12.90 -6.39 -8.93
C ARG A 102 -13.81 -6.27 -10.16
N ARG A 103 -13.36 -5.56 -11.19
CA ARG A 103 -14.12 -5.42 -12.44
C ARG A 103 -14.34 -6.74 -13.19
N ARG A 104 -13.46 -7.73 -13.01
CA ARG A 104 -13.58 -9.06 -13.63
C ARG A 104 -14.45 -10.03 -12.83
N ARG A 105 -14.74 -9.73 -11.55
CA ARG A 105 -15.68 -10.56 -10.76
C ARG A 105 -17.09 -10.38 -11.30
N PRO A 106 -17.84 -11.47 -11.56
CA PRO A 106 -19.25 -11.36 -11.89
C PRO A 106 -19.95 -10.61 -10.77
N THR A 107 -20.65 -9.56 -11.10
CA THR A 107 -21.45 -8.77 -10.16
C THR A 107 -22.61 -9.64 -9.67
N THR A 108 -22.43 -10.37 -8.58
CA THR A 108 -23.57 -10.80 -7.80
C THR A 108 -24.04 -9.55 -7.09
N GLU A 109 -25.24 -9.11 -7.38
CA GLU A 109 -25.88 -7.88 -6.97
C GLU A 109 -25.66 -7.57 -5.48
N LEU A 110 -24.68 -6.71 -5.20
CA LEU A 110 -24.67 -5.93 -3.98
C LEU A 110 -25.07 -4.52 -4.38
N PRO A 111 -26.04 -3.88 -3.67
CA PRO A 111 -26.51 -2.57 -4.04
C PRO A 111 -25.36 -1.58 -4.11
N ASP A 112 -25.40 -0.68 -5.10
CA ASP A 112 -24.57 0.52 -5.21
C ASP A 112 -24.65 1.32 -3.89
N ALA A 113 -23.88 0.88 -2.92
CA ALA A 113 -23.50 1.76 -1.84
C ALA A 113 -22.34 2.58 -2.40
N GLU A 114 -22.64 3.81 -2.80
CA GLU A 114 -21.68 4.89 -2.80
C GLU A 114 -21.03 4.91 -1.41
N MET A 115 -20.03 4.07 -1.24
CA MET A 115 -19.24 4.09 -0.02
C MET A 115 -18.14 5.13 -0.27
N PRO A 116 -18.22 6.29 0.39
CA PRO A 116 -17.09 7.21 0.38
C PRO A 116 -15.87 6.40 0.85
N PRO A 117 -14.68 6.62 0.28
CA PRO A 117 -13.50 5.95 0.74
C PRO A 117 -13.41 6.14 2.25
N PRO A 118 -13.22 5.06 3.03
CA PRO A 118 -13.16 5.20 4.48
C PRO A 118 -12.04 6.18 4.82
N ALA A 119 -12.42 7.31 5.41
CA ALA A 119 -11.53 8.41 5.79
C ALA A 119 -10.58 8.07 6.95
N THR A 120 -10.46 6.80 7.31
CA THR A 120 -9.65 6.35 8.44
C THR A 120 -8.84 5.13 8.07
N LEU A 121 -7.54 5.31 8.01
CA LEU A 121 -6.52 4.28 7.77
C LEU A 121 -6.80 3.45 6.50
N THR A 122 -6.62 4.06 5.36
CA THR A 122 -6.50 3.30 4.12
C THR A 122 -5.23 2.46 4.21
N LEU A 123 -5.35 1.15 4.00
CA LEU A 123 -4.21 0.24 3.84
C LEU A 123 -3.02 0.81 3.05
N PRO A 124 -3.23 1.71 2.05
CA PRO A 124 -2.16 2.39 1.34
C PRO A 124 -1.26 3.26 2.20
N ASP A 125 -1.78 3.93 3.23
CA ASP A 125 -0.97 4.86 4.01
C ASP A 125 0.06 4.13 4.89
N ILE A 126 -0.26 2.92 5.37
CA ILE A 126 0.65 2.12 6.20
C ILE A 126 1.54 1.23 5.33
N TRP A 127 1.00 0.60 4.28
CA TRP A 127 1.81 -0.18 3.34
C TRP A 127 2.76 0.69 2.55
N GLY A 128 2.34 1.89 2.28
CA GLY A 128 3.17 2.90 1.67
C GLY A 128 4.42 3.18 2.49
N GLU A 129 4.31 3.37 3.77
CA GLU A 129 5.46 3.55 4.67
C GLU A 129 6.26 2.25 4.84
N VAL A 130 5.59 1.10 4.88
CA VAL A 130 6.16 -0.21 5.17
C VAL A 130 6.85 -0.82 3.95
N ALA A 131 6.22 -0.80 2.77
CA ALA A 131 6.78 -1.44 1.56
C ALA A 131 7.84 -0.59 0.85
N GLY A 132 7.92 0.70 1.17
CA GLY A 132 8.75 1.66 0.43
C GLY A 132 10.25 1.42 0.45
N ASN A 133 10.81 0.82 1.49
CA ASN A 133 12.25 0.65 1.68
C ASN A 133 12.66 -0.72 2.21
N LEU A 134 11.74 -1.70 2.27
CA LEU A 134 12.01 -2.97 2.91
C LEU A 134 12.35 -4.06 1.91
N ASP A 135 13.35 -4.84 2.26
CA ASP A 135 13.70 -6.06 1.55
C ASP A 135 12.56 -7.09 1.73
N ARG A 136 12.39 -7.96 0.74
CA ARG A 136 11.38 -9.05 0.77
C ARG A 136 11.46 -9.88 2.05
N ALA A 137 12.67 -10.05 2.59
CA ALA A 137 12.93 -10.77 3.83
C ALA A 137 12.37 -10.03 5.06
N GLU A 138 12.48 -8.71 5.11
CA GLU A 138 11.96 -7.88 6.21
C GLU A 138 10.43 -7.90 6.24
N ILE A 139 9.78 -7.81 5.08
CA ILE A 139 8.31 -7.93 4.99
C ILE A 139 7.85 -9.32 5.43
N ALA A 140 8.54 -10.37 4.98
CA ALA A 140 8.22 -11.75 5.38
C ALA A 140 8.40 -11.95 6.89
N SER A 141 9.46 -11.38 7.46
CA SER A 141 9.71 -11.41 8.91
C SER A 141 8.61 -10.66 9.69
N ALA A 142 8.21 -9.48 9.23
CA ALA A 142 7.14 -8.71 9.85
C ALA A 142 5.79 -9.43 9.77
N LEU A 143 5.48 -10.06 8.64
CA LEU A 143 4.29 -10.91 8.50
C LEU A 143 4.33 -12.12 9.43
N ALA A 144 5.50 -12.67 9.71
CA ALA A 144 5.66 -13.80 10.63
C ALA A 144 5.37 -13.43 12.09
N THR A 145 5.42 -12.15 12.47
CA THR A 145 5.05 -11.68 13.82
C THR A 145 3.54 -11.63 14.06
N LEU A 146 2.73 -11.70 12.99
CA LEU A 146 1.29 -11.62 13.08
C LEU A 146 0.69 -12.97 13.51
N SER A 147 -0.43 -12.91 14.27
CA SER A 147 -1.26 -14.10 14.45
C SER A 147 -1.86 -14.53 13.10
N ASP A 148 -2.18 -15.81 12.96
CA ASP A 148 -2.71 -16.38 11.71
C ASP A 148 -3.96 -15.62 11.22
N VAL A 149 -4.87 -15.26 12.14
CA VAL A 149 -6.09 -14.53 11.82
C VAL A 149 -5.85 -13.07 11.40
N GLN A 150 -4.78 -12.43 11.89
CA GLN A 150 -4.38 -11.09 11.44
C GLN A 150 -3.73 -11.16 10.07
N ARG A 151 -2.85 -12.13 9.86
CA ARG A 151 -2.16 -12.38 8.59
C ARG A 151 -3.18 -12.68 7.50
N GLU A 152 -4.11 -13.62 7.75
CA GLU A 152 -5.17 -13.97 6.81
C GLU A 152 -6.01 -12.74 6.43
N ALA A 153 -6.45 -11.94 7.41
CA ALA A 153 -7.25 -10.76 7.13
C ALA A 153 -6.49 -9.72 6.28
N ILE A 154 -5.19 -9.52 6.53
CA ILE A 154 -4.34 -8.63 5.73
C ILE A 154 -4.10 -9.19 4.34
N GLU A 155 -3.83 -10.49 4.20
CA GLU A 155 -3.61 -11.13 2.91
C GLU A 155 -4.86 -11.07 2.03
N LEU A 156 -6.04 -11.33 2.59
CA LEU A 156 -7.32 -11.22 1.88
C LEU A 156 -7.61 -9.78 1.45
N ALA A 157 -7.34 -8.79 2.31
CA ALA A 157 -7.53 -7.39 1.98
C ALA A 157 -6.56 -6.92 0.92
N TYR A 158 -5.27 -7.22 1.08
CA TYR A 158 -4.21 -6.67 0.26
C TYR A 158 -4.02 -7.42 -1.07
N PHE A 159 -3.86 -8.75 -1.02
CA PHE A 159 -3.64 -9.56 -2.22
C PHE A 159 -4.94 -10.10 -2.81
N GLY A 160 -5.93 -10.40 -1.98
CA GLY A 160 -7.24 -10.87 -2.42
C GLY A 160 -8.14 -9.74 -2.96
N GLY A 161 -7.82 -8.48 -2.69
CA GLY A 161 -8.63 -7.33 -3.08
C GLY A 161 -10.02 -7.34 -2.46
N LEU A 162 -10.22 -8.03 -1.32
CA LEU A 162 -11.49 -8.14 -0.65
C LEU A 162 -11.74 -6.91 0.23
N THR A 163 -12.98 -6.44 0.23
CA THR A 163 -13.45 -5.46 1.21
C THR A 163 -13.55 -6.10 2.59
N GLN A 164 -13.57 -5.30 3.65
CA GLN A 164 -13.73 -5.81 5.01
C GLN A 164 -15.05 -6.59 5.21
N VAL A 165 -16.10 -6.23 4.48
CA VAL A 165 -17.38 -6.96 4.47
C VAL A 165 -17.21 -8.32 3.82
N GLU A 166 -16.59 -8.39 2.63
CA GLU A 166 -16.32 -9.67 1.94
C GLU A 166 -15.39 -10.58 2.77
N ILE A 167 -14.43 -9.99 3.51
CA ILE A 167 -13.58 -10.75 4.45
C ILE A 167 -14.43 -11.30 5.61
N ALA A 168 -15.35 -10.50 6.17
CA ALA A 168 -16.24 -10.93 7.23
C ALA A 168 -17.11 -12.10 6.78
N ASP A 169 -17.72 -11.99 5.60
CA ASP A 169 -18.54 -13.04 5.00
C ASP A 169 -17.74 -14.33 4.72
N ARG A 170 -16.52 -14.17 4.19
CA ARG A 170 -15.64 -15.30 3.84
C ARG A 170 -15.08 -16.03 5.05
N THR A 171 -14.75 -15.30 6.12
CA THR A 171 -14.12 -15.86 7.33
C THR A 171 -15.15 -16.21 8.41
N GLY A 172 -16.41 -15.82 8.26
CA GLY A 172 -17.45 -15.94 9.27
C GLY A 172 -17.22 -15.06 10.51
N ALA A 173 -16.26 -14.15 10.47
CA ALA A 173 -15.94 -13.26 11.57
C ALA A 173 -16.81 -11.98 11.51
N PRO A 174 -17.27 -11.44 12.67
CA PRO A 174 -17.98 -10.17 12.69
C PRO A 174 -17.15 -9.05 12.04
N LEU A 175 -17.79 -8.14 11.30
CA LEU A 175 -17.13 -7.02 10.62
C LEU A 175 -16.23 -6.18 11.55
N GLY A 176 -16.68 -5.94 12.79
CA GLY A 176 -15.87 -5.25 13.81
C GLY A 176 -14.58 -6.00 14.16
N THR A 177 -14.63 -7.33 14.19
CA THR A 177 -13.48 -8.20 14.43
C THR A 177 -12.50 -8.14 13.25
N VAL A 178 -12.99 -8.18 12.01
CA VAL A 178 -12.15 -8.04 10.81
C VAL A 178 -11.43 -6.68 10.81
N LYS A 179 -12.17 -5.59 11.09
CA LYS A 179 -11.57 -4.25 11.22
C LYS A 179 -10.45 -4.21 12.26
N SER A 180 -10.68 -4.82 13.42
CA SER A 180 -9.69 -4.89 14.50
C SER A 180 -8.47 -5.73 14.12
N ARG A 181 -8.68 -6.90 13.49
CA ARG A 181 -7.58 -7.78 13.02
C ARG A 181 -6.68 -7.06 12.03
N ILE A 182 -7.25 -6.39 11.04
CA ILE A 182 -6.49 -5.61 10.04
C ILE A 182 -5.73 -4.48 10.72
N ARG A 183 -6.42 -3.67 11.55
CA ARG A 183 -5.80 -2.53 12.24
C ARG A 183 -4.64 -2.96 13.14
N LEU A 184 -4.85 -3.95 14.01
CA LEU A 184 -3.83 -4.42 14.95
C LEU A 184 -2.68 -5.11 14.22
N GLY A 185 -2.97 -5.89 13.17
CA GLY A 185 -1.94 -6.53 12.36
C GLY A 185 -1.05 -5.50 11.65
N LEU A 186 -1.62 -4.43 11.10
CA LEU A 186 -0.85 -3.35 10.48
C LEU A 186 0.01 -2.59 11.50
N LEU A 187 -0.51 -2.34 12.70
CA LEU A 187 0.27 -1.73 13.79
C LEU A 187 1.44 -2.62 14.21
N ALA A 188 1.21 -3.94 14.35
CA ALA A 188 2.26 -4.89 14.68
C ALA A 188 3.34 -4.97 13.59
N MET A 189 2.94 -5.02 12.32
CA MET A 189 3.88 -4.94 11.20
C MET A 189 4.71 -3.65 11.22
N ARG A 190 4.06 -2.51 11.43
CA ARG A 190 4.77 -1.23 11.53
C ARG A 190 5.80 -1.24 12.65
N ALA A 191 5.42 -1.72 13.84
CA ALA A 191 6.33 -1.83 14.99
C ALA A 191 7.52 -2.75 14.68
N ALA A 192 7.28 -3.91 14.07
CA ALA A 192 8.33 -4.85 13.67
C ALA A 192 9.32 -4.25 12.66
N LEU A 193 8.83 -3.38 11.76
CA LEU A 193 9.63 -2.79 10.68
C LEU A 193 10.35 -1.50 11.07
N VAL A 194 9.84 -0.79 12.07
CA VAL A 194 10.45 0.45 12.59
C VAL A 194 11.39 0.15 13.77
N GLY A 195 11.40 -1.09 14.27
CA GLY A 195 12.23 -1.49 15.41
C GLY A 195 11.69 -0.97 16.76
N GLU A 196 10.44 -0.49 16.82
CA GLU A 196 9.78 -0.16 18.08
C GLU A 196 9.22 -1.43 18.70
N ALA A 197 9.81 -1.85 19.84
CA ALA A 197 9.26 -2.95 20.63
C ALA A 197 7.83 -2.58 21.06
N VAL A 198 6.86 -3.41 20.69
CA VAL A 198 5.53 -3.38 21.29
C VAL A 198 5.70 -3.88 22.71
N GLU A 199 5.83 -2.98 23.68
CA GLU A 199 5.71 -3.37 25.10
C GLU A 199 4.32 -3.99 25.28
N GLY A 200 4.34 -5.24 25.75
CA GLY A 200 3.17 -6.08 25.86
C GLY A 200 2.13 -5.45 26.77
N GLY A 201 0.91 -5.30 26.22
CA GLY A 201 -0.27 -5.12 27.05
C GLY A 201 -0.55 -6.40 27.85
N PRO A 202 -1.07 -6.30 29.07
CA PRO A 202 -1.27 -7.43 30.00
C PRO A 202 -2.32 -8.43 29.52
N PRO A 203 -2.33 -9.63 30.15
CA PRO A 203 -3.09 -10.79 29.72
C PRO A 203 -4.61 -10.62 29.82
#